data_8371ab39d198de687099f94d8f37b3d0
#
_entry.id   8371ab39d198de687099f94d8f37b3d0
#
_cell.length_a   1.000
_cell.length_b   1.000
_cell.length_c   1.000
_cell.angle_alpha   90.00
_cell.angle_beta   90.00
_cell.angle_gamma   90.00
#
_symmetry.space_group_name_H-M   'P 1'
#
loop_
_entity.id
_entity.type
_entity.pdbx_description
1 polymer ?
#
loop_
_entity_poly.entity_id
_entity_poly.type
_entity_poly.pdbx_seq_one_letter_code
_entity_poly.pdbx_strand_id
1 'polypeptide(L)'
;MMQSSIQAWWRVGLVAILVVALSGCTRAAPEQRLRATLEAMHQAIEARQIGAAMAPVAEDFVGEQGLDAAGLRRLMQLQMLGNRRIGVTLGPVEVQLRDDTARVRFTALLTGGSGRWLPEQAQTYQVTTGWRLQDGDWQLTHAQWEPAGR
;
A
#
# COMPACT_ATOMS: atom_id res chain seq x y z
N MET A 1 -35.02 54.07 -1.04
CA MET A 1 -34.54 53.26 -2.18
C MET A 1 -33.12 52.70 -2.03
N MET A 2 -32.45 52.83 -0.89
CA MET A 2 -31.06 52.37 -0.71
C MET A 2 -30.89 51.14 0.21
N GLN A 3 -31.95 50.50 0.70
CA GLN A 3 -31.87 49.38 1.64
C GLN A 3 -32.05 48.02 1.02
N SER A 4 -32.50 47.91 -0.21
CA SER A 4 -32.74 46.60 -0.85
C SER A 4 -31.50 45.95 -1.52
N SER A 5 -30.44 46.71 -1.76
CA SER A 5 -29.22 46.18 -2.41
C SER A 5 -28.25 45.49 -1.43
N ILE A 6 -28.24 45.88 -0.15
CA ILE A 6 -27.35 45.29 0.84
C ILE A 6 -27.79 43.85 1.24
N GLN A 7 -29.08 43.59 1.28
CA GLN A 7 -29.61 42.23 1.61
C GLN A 7 -29.33 41.21 0.50
N ALA A 8 -29.25 41.63 -0.75
CA ALA A 8 -28.97 40.74 -1.88
C ALA A 8 -27.50 40.23 -1.85
N TRP A 9 -26.55 41.09 -1.46
CA TRP A 9 -25.15 40.74 -1.39
C TRP A 9 -24.82 39.78 -0.25
N TRP A 10 -25.52 39.88 0.88
CA TRP A 10 -25.38 38.95 2.02
C TRP A 10 -25.89 37.57 1.70
N ARG A 11 -26.96 37.46 0.92
CA ARG A 11 -27.51 36.16 0.49
C ARG A 11 -26.59 35.45 -0.51
N VAL A 12 -25.95 36.17 -1.40
CA VAL A 12 -24.98 35.63 -2.37
C VAL A 12 -23.71 35.17 -1.66
N GLY A 13 -23.23 35.95 -0.68
CA GLY A 13 -22.06 35.57 0.13
C GLY A 13 -22.30 34.30 0.96
N LEU A 14 -23.50 34.14 1.53
CA LEU A 14 -23.84 32.99 2.38
C LEU A 14 -24.00 31.70 1.58
N VAL A 15 -24.53 31.81 0.35
CA VAL A 15 -24.64 30.65 -0.59
C VAL A 15 -23.26 30.23 -1.10
N ALA A 16 -22.36 31.19 -1.38
CA ALA A 16 -21.01 30.88 -1.83
C ALA A 16 -20.18 30.17 -0.74
N ILE A 17 -20.35 30.57 0.54
CA ILE A 17 -19.67 29.91 1.70
C ILE A 17 -20.23 28.51 1.91
N LEU A 18 -21.54 28.28 1.70
CA LEU A 18 -22.15 26.95 1.85
C LEU A 18 -21.70 25.97 0.78
N VAL A 19 -21.45 26.42 -0.44
CA VAL A 19 -20.95 25.58 -1.57
C VAL A 19 -19.49 25.14 -1.33
N VAL A 20 -18.66 25.99 -0.71
CA VAL A 20 -17.28 25.62 -0.38
C VAL A 20 -17.20 24.60 0.77
N ALA A 21 -18.17 24.63 1.70
CA ALA A 21 -18.24 23.67 2.80
C ALA A 21 -18.65 22.25 2.36
N LEU A 22 -19.30 22.10 1.19
CA LEU A 22 -19.67 20.81 0.61
C LEU A 22 -18.52 20.14 -0.22
N SER A 23 -17.41 20.83 -0.40
CA SER A 23 -16.14 20.24 -0.94
C SER A 23 -15.45 19.35 0.11
N GLY A 24 -16.23 18.86 1.09
CA GLY A 24 -15.76 18.01 2.17
C GLY A 24 -15.12 16.72 1.65
N CYS A 25 -13.98 16.45 2.15
CA CYS A 25 -13.19 15.23 2.17
C CYS A 25 -13.80 14.06 1.40
N THR A 26 -13.59 13.99 0.08
CA THR A 26 -13.85 12.76 -0.66
C THR A 26 -12.81 11.75 -0.21
N ARG A 27 -13.22 10.82 0.66
CA ARG A 27 -12.39 9.69 1.05
C ARG A 27 -11.91 9.00 -0.22
N ALA A 28 -10.60 8.85 -0.37
CA ALA A 28 -10.02 8.20 -1.54
C ALA A 28 -10.72 6.86 -1.82
N ALA A 29 -10.93 6.54 -3.10
CA ALA A 29 -11.54 5.27 -3.50
C ALA A 29 -10.79 4.08 -2.88
N PRO A 30 -11.47 2.98 -2.54
CA PRO A 30 -10.86 1.82 -1.90
C PRO A 30 -9.61 1.32 -2.62
N GLU A 31 -9.63 1.28 -3.95
CA GLU A 31 -8.46 0.87 -4.75
C GLU A 31 -7.28 1.84 -4.60
N GLN A 32 -7.53 3.15 -4.60
CA GLN A 32 -6.46 4.14 -4.41
C GLN A 32 -5.79 3.98 -3.05
N ARG A 33 -6.56 3.70 -2.00
CA ARG A 33 -6.03 3.44 -0.65
C ARG A 33 -5.20 2.16 -0.61
N LEU A 34 -5.66 1.10 -1.29
CA LEU A 34 -4.91 -0.14 -1.38
C LEU A 34 -3.57 0.07 -2.10
N ARG A 35 -3.58 0.78 -3.22
CA ARG A 35 -2.34 1.12 -3.96
C ARG A 35 -1.39 1.98 -3.11
N ALA A 36 -1.91 2.93 -2.34
CA ALA A 36 -1.11 3.72 -1.41
C ALA A 36 -0.51 2.87 -0.28
N THR A 37 -1.25 1.88 0.24
CA THR A 37 -0.75 0.93 1.25
C THR A 37 0.38 0.06 0.68
N LEU A 38 0.22 -0.44 -0.54
CA LEU A 38 1.27 -1.22 -1.24
C LEU A 38 2.53 -0.39 -1.45
N GLU A 39 2.39 0.85 -1.90
CA GLU A 39 3.51 1.75 -2.11
C GLU A 39 4.23 2.09 -0.79
N ALA A 40 3.49 2.34 0.29
CA ALA A 40 4.06 2.59 1.60
C ALA A 40 4.83 1.36 2.14
N MET A 41 4.32 0.14 1.92
CA MET A 41 5.04 -1.09 2.25
C MET A 41 6.33 -1.24 1.44
N HIS A 42 6.26 -0.99 0.14
CA HIS A 42 7.42 -1.03 -0.76
C HIS A 42 8.53 -0.08 -0.27
N GLN A 43 8.19 1.18 -0.04
CA GLN A 43 9.13 2.19 0.47
C GLN A 43 9.71 1.81 1.84
N ALA A 44 8.88 1.25 2.73
CA ALA A 44 9.33 0.80 4.05
C ALA A 44 10.33 -0.36 3.97
N ILE A 45 10.13 -1.29 3.02
CA ILE A 45 11.07 -2.40 2.76
C ILE A 45 12.42 -1.85 2.28
N GLU A 46 12.44 -0.96 1.30
CA GLU A 46 13.67 -0.35 0.79
C GLU A 46 14.38 0.51 1.84
N ALA A 47 13.62 1.22 2.67
CA ALA A 47 14.13 1.98 3.80
C ALA A 47 14.53 1.10 5.01
N ARG A 48 14.36 -0.23 4.92
CA ARG A 48 14.66 -1.22 5.98
C ARG A 48 13.85 -1.00 7.27
N GLN A 49 12.67 -0.40 7.14
CA GLN A 49 11.75 -0.10 8.24
C GLN A 49 10.75 -1.25 8.43
N ILE A 50 11.19 -2.33 9.05
CA ILE A 50 10.38 -3.56 9.21
C ILE A 50 9.04 -3.29 9.90
N GLY A 51 9.03 -2.41 10.92
CA GLY A 51 7.80 -2.05 11.62
C GLY A 51 6.75 -1.44 10.70
N ALA A 52 7.16 -0.49 9.85
CA ALA A 52 6.28 0.16 8.88
C ALA A 52 5.84 -0.80 7.77
N ALA A 53 6.74 -1.65 7.27
CA ALA A 53 6.41 -2.66 6.27
C ALA A 53 5.41 -3.69 6.79
N MET A 54 5.46 -4.04 8.08
CA MET A 54 4.56 -4.99 8.73
C MET A 54 3.26 -4.37 9.23
N ALA A 55 3.13 -3.04 9.27
CA ALA A 55 1.96 -2.37 9.82
C ALA A 55 0.61 -2.82 9.21
N PRO A 56 0.49 -3.00 7.88
CA PRO A 56 -0.75 -3.48 7.27
C PRO A 56 -0.92 -5.00 7.28
N VAL A 57 0.01 -5.78 7.86
CA VAL A 57 -0.11 -7.24 7.90
C VAL A 57 -1.07 -7.65 9.01
N ALA A 58 -2.12 -8.39 8.65
CA ALA A 58 -3.13 -8.87 9.59
C ALA A 58 -2.55 -9.88 10.60
N GLU A 59 -3.15 -9.96 11.77
CA GLU A 59 -2.75 -10.95 12.80
C GLU A 59 -2.98 -12.38 12.31
N ASP A 60 -4.04 -12.60 11.53
CA ASP A 60 -4.41 -13.87 10.92
C ASP A 60 -3.78 -14.10 9.52
N PHE A 61 -2.70 -13.38 9.22
CA PHE A 61 -1.97 -13.52 7.96
C PHE A 61 -1.45 -14.95 7.75
N VAL A 62 -1.61 -15.43 6.51
CA VAL A 62 -1.05 -16.71 6.04
C VAL A 62 -0.27 -16.48 4.75
N GLY A 63 1.01 -16.72 4.81
CA GLY A 63 1.91 -16.67 3.65
C GLY A 63 2.18 -18.04 3.04
N GLU A 64 3.18 -18.07 2.16
CA GLU A 64 3.65 -19.28 1.49
C GLU A 64 4.04 -20.34 2.55
N GLN A 65 3.65 -21.61 2.29
CA GLN A 65 3.92 -22.75 3.15
C GLN A 65 3.44 -22.59 4.61
N GLY A 66 2.39 -21.80 4.83
CA GLY A 66 1.83 -21.58 6.16
C GLY A 66 2.60 -20.56 7.02
N LEU A 67 3.42 -19.73 6.40
CA LEU A 67 4.15 -18.66 7.08
C LEU A 67 3.17 -17.68 7.75
N ASP A 68 3.25 -17.52 9.06
CA ASP A 68 2.45 -16.54 9.80
C ASP A 68 3.10 -15.13 9.81
N ALA A 69 2.41 -14.14 10.38
CA ALA A 69 2.91 -12.77 10.44
C ALA A 69 4.25 -12.67 11.20
N ALA A 70 4.44 -13.46 12.27
CA ALA A 70 5.69 -13.49 13.01
C ALA A 70 6.84 -14.11 12.20
N GLY A 71 6.54 -15.15 11.44
CA GLY A 71 7.46 -15.78 10.51
C GLY A 71 7.86 -14.85 9.37
N LEU A 72 6.89 -14.11 8.80
CA LEU A 72 7.16 -13.09 7.78
C LEU A 72 8.09 -12.01 8.31
N ARG A 73 7.86 -11.51 9.51
CA ARG A 73 8.74 -10.54 10.18
C ARG A 73 10.17 -11.07 10.34
N ARG A 74 10.32 -12.31 10.79
CA ARG A 74 11.64 -12.97 10.94
C ARG A 74 12.33 -13.13 9.58
N LEU A 75 11.59 -13.54 8.56
CA LEU A 75 12.13 -13.66 7.20
C LEU A 75 12.67 -12.31 6.71
N MET A 76 11.91 -11.23 6.87
CA MET A 76 12.36 -9.88 6.51
C MET A 76 13.62 -9.46 7.29
N GLN A 77 13.67 -9.74 8.60
CA GLN A 77 14.85 -9.46 9.43
C GLN A 77 16.10 -10.19 8.91
N LEU A 78 15.98 -11.49 8.60
CA LEU A 78 17.08 -12.28 8.08
C LEU A 78 17.56 -11.75 6.72
N GLN A 79 16.65 -11.39 5.82
CA GLN A 79 17.00 -10.81 4.53
C GLN A 79 17.72 -9.46 4.70
N MET A 80 17.30 -8.64 5.64
CA MET A 80 17.95 -7.36 5.91
C MET A 80 19.32 -7.51 6.59
N LEU A 81 19.52 -8.55 7.39
CA LEU A 81 20.84 -8.86 7.96
C LEU A 81 21.83 -9.36 6.90
N GLY A 82 21.35 -10.21 5.98
CA GLY A 82 22.18 -10.78 4.91
C GLY A 82 22.52 -9.81 3.79
N ASN A 83 21.73 -8.74 3.61
CA ASN A 83 21.88 -7.80 2.51
C ASN A 83 21.96 -6.37 3.02
N ARG A 84 23.08 -5.68 2.77
CA ARG A 84 23.24 -4.26 3.15
C ARG A 84 22.35 -3.33 2.30
N ARG A 85 22.11 -3.70 1.05
CA ARG A 85 21.16 -3.02 0.16
C ARG A 85 20.11 -4.02 -0.32
N ILE A 86 18.88 -3.60 -0.25
CA ILE A 86 17.72 -4.32 -0.79
C ILE A 86 17.04 -3.36 -1.75
N GLY A 87 16.89 -3.76 -2.99
CA GLY A 87 16.07 -3.07 -3.98
C GLY A 87 14.86 -3.94 -4.32
N VAL A 88 13.71 -3.30 -4.44
CA VAL A 88 12.47 -3.95 -4.85
C VAL A 88 11.91 -3.16 -6.03
N THR A 89 11.84 -3.81 -7.19
CA THR A 89 11.19 -3.22 -8.36
C THR A 89 9.89 -3.96 -8.63
N LEU A 90 8.78 -3.24 -8.60
CA LEU A 90 7.47 -3.80 -8.90
C LEU A 90 7.15 -3.61 -10.38
N GLY A 91 6.69 -4.68 -11.02
CA GLY A 91 6.05 -4.61 -12.33
C GLY A 91 4.61 -4.05 -12.24
N PRO A 92 3.84 -4.13 -13.33
CA PRO A 92 2.45 -3.70 -13.33
C PRO A 92 1.65 -4.36 -12.21
N VAL A 93 0.93 -3.54 -11.42
CA VAL A 93 0.11 -4.01 -10.30
C VAL A 93 -1.33 -4.14 -10.77
N GLU A 94 -1.84 -5.37 -10.80
CA GLU A 94 -3.22 -5.70 -11.11
C GLU A 94 -4.02 -5.81 -9.81
N VAL A 95 -5.11 -5.03 -9.70
CA VAL A 95 -6.00 -5.04 -8.53
C VAL A 95 -7.37 -5.55 -8.94
N GLN A 96 -7.87 -6.54 -8.23
CA GLN A 96 -9.23 -7.06 -8.35
C GLN A 96 -9.95 -6.87 -7.02
N LEU A 97 -10.87 -5.89 -6.99
CA LEU A 97 -11.70 -5.62 -5.81
C LEU A 97 -12.96 -6.49 -5.83
N ARG A 98 -13.36 -6.95 -4.64
CA ARG A 98 -14.66 -7.57 -4.39
C ARG A 98 -15.14 -7.14 -3.01
N ASP A 99 -16.13 -6.25 -2.95
CA ASP A 99 -16.68 -5.72 -1.70
C ASP A 99 -15.56 -5.24 -0.76
N ASP A 100 -15.39 -5.89 0.38
CA ASP A 100 -14.38 -5.59 1.40
C ASP A 100 -13.08 -6.40 1.23
N THR A 101 -12.90 -7.05 0.09
CA THR A 101 -11.70 -7.83 -0.19
C THR A 101 -11.05 -7.41 -1.50
N ALA A 102 -9.76 -7.66 -1.61
CA ALA A 102 -9.02 -7.45 -2.85
C ALA A 102 -8.02 -8.57 -3.09
N ARG A 103 -7.80 -8.87 -4.35
CA ARG A 103 -6.67 -9.66 -4.82
C ARG A 103 -5.75 -8.77 -5.63
N VAL A 104 -4.46 -8.81 -5.32
CA VAL A 104 -3.44 -8.04 -6.03
C VAL A 104 -2.39 -8.98 -6.59
N ARG A 105 -2.02 -8.79 -7.86
CA ARG A 105 -0.97 -9.55 -8.55
C ARG A 105 0.04 -8.60 -9.13
N PHE A 106 1.30 -8.96 -9.03
CA PHE A 106 2.41 -8.22 -9.64
C PHE A 106 3.65 -9.10 -9.75
N THR A 107 4.58 -8.67 -10.58
CA THR A 107 5.93 -9.23 -10.60
C THR A 107 6.83 -8.37 -9.69
N ALA A 108 7.64 -8.99 -8.87
CA ALA A 108 8.63 -8.30 -8.04
C ALA A 108 10.03 -8.76 -8.42
N LEU A 109 10.90 -7.83 -8.78
CA LEU A 109 12.34 -8.04 -8.89
C LEU A 109 12.99 -7.63 -7.58
N LEU A 110 13.53 -8.60 -6.87
CA LEU A 110 14.31 -8.38 -5.66
C LEU A 110 15.79 -8.37 -6.01
N THR A 111 16.49 -7.32 -5.57
CA THR A 111 17.94 -7.21 -5.70
C THR A 111 18.54 -7.06 -4.32
N GLY A 112 19.64 -7.73 -4.08
CA GLY A 112 20.36 -7.68 -2.80
C GLY A 112 21.86 -7.76 -2.99
N GLY A 113 22.61 -7.31 -1.99
CA GLY A 113 24.04 -7.38 -2.01
C GLY A 113 24.74 -6.70 -0.85
N SER A 114 26.07 -6.79 -0.83
CA SER A 114 26.94 -6.23 0.19
C SER A 114 27.12 -4.71 0.13
N GLY A 115 26.49 -4.06 -0.86
CA GLY A 115 26.58 -2.62 -1.06
C GLY A 115 27.64 -2.19 -2.09
N ARG A 116 28.19 -3.13 -2.87
CA ARG A 116 29.02 -2.86 -4.04
C ARG A 116 28.16 -2.28 -5.19
N TRP A 117 28.81 -1.78 -6.24
CA TRP A 117 28.19 -1.09 -7.36
C TRP A 117 27.12 -1.91 -8.13
N LEU A 118 27.25 -3.24 -8.13
CA LEU A 118 26.30 -4.13 -8.78
C LEU A 118 25.58 -5.00 -7.75
N PRO A 119 24.30 -5.34 -7.96
CA PRO A 119 23.60 -6.34 -7.16
C PRO A 119 24.31 -7.69 -7.28
N GLU A 120 24.58 -8.33 -6.15
CA GLU A 120 25.19 -9.67 -6.13
C GLU A 120 24.13 -10.75 -6.35
N GLN A 121 22.88 -10.44 -6.06
CA GLN A 121 21.73 -11.32 -6.23
C GLN A 121 20.57 -10.54 -6.85
N ALA A 122 19.93 -11.16 -7.83
CA ALA A 122 18.70 -10.66 -8.43
C ALA A 122 17.76 -11.84 -8.65
N GLN A 123 16.52 -11.74 -8.19
CA GLN A 123 15.52 -12.76 -8.37
C GLN A 123 14.15 -12.15 -8.62
N THR A 124 13.46 -12.69 -9.63
CA THR A 124 12.11 -12.26 -10.00
C THR A 124 11.08 -13.24 -9.44
N TYR A 125 10.02 -12.69 -8.87
CA TYR A 125 8.90 -13.45 -8.32
C TYR A 125 7.57 -13.00 -8.94
N GLN A 126 6.68 -13.96 -9.16
CA GLN A 126 5.26 -13.68 -9.32
C GLN A 126 4.63 -13.66 -7.94
N VAL A 127 3.96 -12.56 -7.59
CA VAL A 127 3.38 -12.37 -6.27
C VAL A 127 1.87 -12.21 -6.40
N THR A 128 1.14 -12.95 -5.58
CA THR A 128 -0.31 -12.81 -5.40
C THR A 128 -0.60 -12.54 -3.94
N THR A 129 -1.34 -11.48 -3.67
CA THR A 129 -1.71 -11.10 -2.30
C THR A 129 -3.22 -10.97 -2.14
N GLY A 130 -3.72 -11.32 -0.97
CA GLY A 130 -5.11 -11.16 -0.56
C GLY A 130 -5.22 -10.12 0.54
N TRP A 131 -6.21 -9.25 0.43
CA TRP A 131 -6.42 -8.10 1.29
C TRP A 131 -7.85 -8.06 1.81
N ARG A 132 -8.03 -7.54 3.01
CA ARG A 132 -9.33 -7.28 3.65
C ARG A 132 -9.40 -5.83 4.09
N LEU A 133 -10.49 -5.16 3.74
CA LEU A 133 -10.79 -3.81 4.21
C LEU A 133 -11.49 -3.90 5.56
N GLN A 134 -10.85 -3.41 6.61
CA GLN A 134 -11.39 -3.39 7.95
C GLN A 134 -11.22 -1.99 8.56
N ASP A 135 -12.32 -1.41 9.08
CA ASP A 135 -12.34 -0.07 9.69
C ASP A 135 -11.78 1.05 8.80
N GLY A 136 -11.80 0.81 7.50
CA GLY A 136 -11.31 1.74 6.50
C GLY A 136 -9.86 1.55 6.09
N ASP A 137 -9.14 0.61 6.68
CA ASP A 137 -7.77 0.28 6.36
C ASP A 137 -7.66 -1.09 5.68
N TRP A 138 -6.74 -1.20 4.72
CA TRP A 138 -6.45 -2.45 4.05
C TRP A 138 -5.46 -3.28 4.86
N GLN A 139 -5.84 -4.51 5.14
CA GLN A 139 -5.01 -5.49 5.83
C GLN A 139 -4.61 -6.62 4.90
N LEU A 140 -3.32 -6.92 4.84
CA LEU A 140 -2.76 -8.05 4.12
C LEU A 140 -3.05 -9.34 4.90
N THR A 141 -3.90 -10.20 4.34
CA THR A 141 -4.31 -11.45 4.97
C THR A 141 -3.63 -12.67 4.36
N HIS A 142 -3.15 -12.55 3.13
CA HIS A 142 -2.56 -13.66 2.40
C HIS A 142 -1.47 -13.19 1.44
N ALA A 143 -0.40 -13.98 1.30
CA ALA A 143 0.62 -13.75 0.29
C ALA A 143 1.21 -15.08 -0.20
N GLN A 144 1.31 -15.20 -1.53
CA GLN A 144 2.00 -16.28 -2.22
C GLN A 144 3.00 -15.68 -3.18
N TRP A 145 4.16 -16.31 -3.30
CA TRP A 145 5.20 -15.89 -4.24
C TRP A 145 5.90 -17.10 -4.83
N GLU A 146 6.13 -17.06 -6.12
CA GLU A 146 6.79 -18.11 -6.88
C GLU A 146 7.93 -17.50 -7.69
N PRO A 147 9.10 -18.13 -7.77
CA PRO A 147 10.14 -17.66 -8.68
C PRO A 147 9.60 -17.61 -10.12
N ALA A 148 9.74 -16.45 -10.78
CA ALA A 148 9.40 -16.31 -12.19
C ALA A 148 10.49 -16.97 -13.04
N GLY A 149 10.10 -17.92 -13.92
CA GLY A 149 11.03 -18.54 -14.88
C GLY A 149 11.38 -19.99 -14.61
N ARG A 150 10.39 -20.78 -14.19
CA ARG A 150 10.43 -22.24 -14.39
C ARG A 150 9.51 -22.65 -15.52
#